data_f1ad9ab69dcbd6ce2784ee86b865c250
#
_entry.id   f1ad9ab69dcbd6ce2784ee86b865c250
#
_cell.length_a   1.000
_cell.length_b   1.000
_cell.length_c   1.000
_cell.angle_alpha   90.00
_cell.angle_beta   90.00
_cell.angle_gamma   90.00
#
_symmetry.space_group_name_H-M   'P 1'
#
loop_
_entity.id
_entity.type
_entity.pdbx_description
1 polymer ?
#
loop_
_entity_poly.entity_id
_entity_poly.type
_entity_poly.pdbx_seq_one_letter_code
_entity_poly.pdbx_strand_id
1 'polypeptide(L)'
;MRLALAAAVVALLIPAAAGASPSVRYGVQDDAYLSAGSSLEPSLQTLDELGVGLVRYMVNWRQIASVKPRHPTNPGDKAYDWSSTDAVLGALHAHKIQVLVTLYRAPAWANRGKGANVAPTGRYALADFAIAVAKRYPWLRMWEIWNEPNLQSFLKPNSPRVYVQRLLNPAYVELHALNDANRVAGGATSPRSTTTGLSPVTFMRGMKAAHARLDAYSHHPYPVTPGERPFGFAKGVCRYCTGVLTLANLPKLVAEVRRDFGPKRIWLTEYGYATNPPSPAGVSWNQQAQYVAEAAWRVRSTPYVDLLIQFMLEDESRKNGWTTGLMSSTGLLKPAFNSFMLPIVEAARTGMRTTIWGQIRPGTRQRLYQLQRLLPSGWTPVGGASAVTDGTGSYTRVVYAPKGARFRVVSLDTGTSSRPITIH
;
A
#
# COMPACT_ATOMS: atom_id res chain seq x y z
N MET A 1 25.98 -60.51 -11.61
CA MET A 1 25.48 -59.71 -10.47
C MET A 1 25.90 -58.24 -10.69
N ARG A 2 24.95 -57.41 -11.09
CA ARG A 2 25.18 -55.95 -11.22
C ARG A 2 24.41 -55.29 -10.06
N LEU A 3 25.15 -54.69 -9.13
CA LEU A 3 24.56 -53.85 -8.08
C LEU A 3 24.18 -52.51 -8.68
N ALA A 4 22.90 -52.17 -8.59
CA ALA A 4 22.42 -50.83 -8.87
C ALA A 4 22.48 -49.98 -7.58
N LEU A 5 23.31 -48.95 -7.58
CA LEU A 5 23.31 -47.92 -6.51
C LEU A 5 22.09 -47.00 -6.76
N ALA A 6 21.12 -47.03 -5.84
CA ALA A 6 20.06 -46.05 -5.78
C ALA A 6 20.56 -44.81 -5.03
N ALA A 7 20.71 -43.71 -5.72
CA ALA A 7 20.98 -42.41 -5.11
C ALA A 7 19.69 -41.84 -4.51
N ALA A 8 19.58 -41.83 -3.17
CA ALA A 8 18.50 -41.19 -2.47
C ALA A 8 18.69 -39.65 -2.50
N VAL A 9 17.86 -38.96 -3.25
CA VAL A 9 17.77 -37.49 -3.19
C VAL A 9 17.02 -37.12 -1.91
N VAL A 10 17.77 -36.72 -0.89
CA VAL A 10 17.17 -36.10 0.31
C VAL A 10 16.72 -34.69 -0.05
N ALA A 11 15.46 -34.52 -0.32
CA ALA A 11 14.83 -33.19 -0.39
C ALA A 11 14.80 -32.59 1.03
N LEU A 12 15.75 -31.70 1.33
CA LEU A 12 15.71 -30.86 2.51
C LEU A 12 14.48 -29.94 2.42
N LEU A 13 13.40 -30.34 3.07
CA LEU A 13 12.25 -29.47 3.37
C LEU A 13 12.76 -28.33 4.25
N ILE A 14 13.06 -27.19 3.63
CA ILE A 14 13.23 -25.93 4.37
C ILE A 14 11.87 -25.61 4.99
N PRO A 15 11.75 -25.54 6.34
CA PRO A 15 10.49 -25.16 6.94
C PRO A 15 10.11 -23.78 6.37
N ALA A 16 8.96 -23.69 5.70
CA ALA A 16 8.36 -22.43 5.33
C ALA A 16 8.24 -21.61 6.60
N ALA A 17 8.86 -20.44 6.66
CA ALA A 17 8.74 -19.54 7.79
C ALA A 17 7.24 -19.34 8.06
N ALA A 18 6.74 -19.89 9.17
CA ALA A 18 5.35 -19.78 9.55
C ALA A 18 5.01 -18.29 9.65
N GLY A 19 4.27 -17.75 8.68
CA GLY A 19 3.77 -16.40 8.75
C GLY A 19 3.97 -15.47 7.56
N ALA A 20 4.68 -15.87 6.50
CA ALA A 20 4.78 -15.01 5.30
C ALA A 20 3.41 -14.80 4.63
N SER A 21 3.17 -13.60 4.08
CA SER A 21 1.99 -13.30 3.24
C SER A 21 2.36 -13.49 1.75
N PRO A 22 2.18 -14.68 1.16
CA PRO A 22 2.68 -14.99 -0.18
C PRO A 22 2.04 -14.17 -1.30
N SER A 23 0.87 -13.60 -1.05
CA SER A 23 0.05 -12.90 -2.05
C SER A 23 -0.08 -11.39 -1.78
N VAL A 24 0.92 -10.75 -1.18
CA VAL A 24 0.89 -9.29 -0.98
C VAL A 24 0.81 -8.58 -2.32
N ARG A 25 -0.17 -7.67 -2.43
CA ARG A 25 -0.34 -6.78 -3.58
C ARG A 25 0.32 -5.43 -3.30
N TYR A 26 1.01 -4.92 -4.30
CA TYR A 26 1.64 -3.60 -4.22
C TYR A 26 0.90 -2.67 -5.18
N GLY A 27 0.49 -1.52 -4.66
CA GLY A 27 -0.25 -0.53 -5.41
C GLY A 27 0.31 0.86 -5.22
N VAL A 28 -0.36 1.82 -5.83
CA VAL A 28 -0.05 3.24 -5.74
C VAL A 28 -1.31 4.05 -5.47
N GLN A 29 -1.10 5.24 -4.91
CA GLN A 29 -2.13 6.27 -4.84
C GLN A 29 -1.52 7.58 -5.27
N ASP A 30 -2.15 8.24 -6.25
CA ASP A 30 -1.89 9.61 -6.63
C ASP A 30 -3.09 10.17 -7.40
N ASP A 31 -4.06 10.67 -6.65
CA ASP A 31 -5.31 11.17 -7.23
C ASP A 31 -5.05 12.39 -8.12
N ALA A 32 -4.06 13.23 -7.79
CA ALA A 32 -3.70 14.41 -8.58
C ALA A 32 -3.08 14.01 -9.91
N TYR A 33 -2.14 13.07 -9.91
CA TYR A 33 -1.48 12.55 -11.11
C TYR A 33 -2.48 11.85 -12.04
N LEU A 34 -3.40 11.06 -11.47
CA LEU A 34 -4.46 10.39 -12.24
C LEU A 34 -5.54 11.34 -12.75
N SER A 35 -5.63 12.56 -12.23
CA SER A 35 -6.59 13.58 -12.67
C SER A 35 -5.95 14.71 -13.46
N ALA A 36 -4.63 14.65 -13.68
CA ALA A 36 -3.88 15.69 -14.38
C ALA A 36 -4.06 15.61 -15.90
N GLY A 37 -4.25 16.77 -16.50
CA GLY A 37 -4.27 16.91 -17.96
C GLY A 37 -5.59 16.52 -18.64
N SER A 38 -5.56 16.54 -19.96
CA SER A 38 -6.70 16.24 -20.85
C SER A 38 -6.84 14.76 -21.17
N SER A 39 -5.87 13.93 -20.81
CA SER A 39 -5.82 12.50 -21.07
C SER A 39 -5.19 11.74 -19.92
N LEU A 40 -5.77 10.60 -19.58
CA LEU A 40 -5.24 9.66 -18.58
C LEU A 40 -4.17 8.72 -19.17
N GLU A 41 -4.00 8.69 -20.47
CA GLU A 41 -3.13 7.73 -21.16
C GLU A 41 -1.67 7.74 -20.65
N PRO A 42 -1.00 8.90 -20.46
CA PRO A 42 0.36 8.92 -19.91
C PRO A 42 0.43 8.34 -18.50
N SER A 43 -0.61 8.58 -17.68
CA SER A 43 -0.67 8.03 -16.32
C SER A 43 -0.82 6.51 -16.33
N LEU A 44 -1.66 5.98 -17.23
CA LEU A 44 -1.86 4.54 -17.40
C LEU A 44 -0.58 3.85 -17.90
N GLN A 45 0.12 4.44 -18.84
CA GLN A 45 1.43 3.95 -19.33
C GLN A 45 2.46 3.90 -18.18
N THR A 46 2.49 4.91 -17.31
CA THR A 46 3.36 4.90 -16.12
C THR A 46 2.99 3.76 -15.16
N LEU A 47 1.69 3.51 -14.95
CA LEU A 47 1.22 2.38 -14.12
C LEU A 47 1.61 1.03 -14.72
N ASP A 48 1.49 0.88 -16.02
CA ASP A 48 1.87 -0.34 -16.75
C ASP A 48 3.38 -0.57 -16.67
N GLU A 49 4.21 0.46 -16.87
CA GLU A 49 5.67 0.39 -16.74
C GLU A 49 6.09 -0.04 -15.34
N LEU A 50 5.47 0.53 -14.30
CA LEU A 50 5.71 0.14 -12.92
C LEU A 50 5.19 -1.26 -12.57
N GLY A 51 4.37 -1.85 -13.42
CA GLY A 51 3.69 -3.11 -13.15
C GLY A 51 2.66 -3.00 -12.02
N VAL A 52 1.92 -1.88 -11.97
CA VAL A 52 0.90 -1.60 -10.96
C VAL A 52 -0.39 -2.33 -11.32
N GLY A 53 -0.82 -3.26 -10.46
CA GLY A 53 -2.10 -3.97 -10.62
C GLY A 53 -3.17 -3.50 -9.63
N LEU A 54 -2.87 -2.52 -8.78
CA LEU A 54 -3.78 -2.00 -7.75
C LEU A 54 -3.59 -0.50 -7.57
N VAL A 55 -4.68 0.26 -7.62
CA VAL A 55 -4.71 1.70 -7.32
C VAL A 55 -5.66 1.95 -6.16
N ARG A 56 -5.24 2.76 -5.18
CA ARG A 56 -6.17 3.37 -4.23
C ARG A 56 -6.63 4.70 -4.77
N TYR A 57 -7.95 4.92 -4.84
CA TYR A 57 -8.57 6.12 -5.37
C TYR A 57 -9.56 6.75 -4.39
N MET A 58 -9.46 8.08 -4.20
CA MET A 58 -10.28 8.84 -3.26
C MET A 58 -11.57 9.28 -3.91
N VAL A 59 -12.67 8.61 -3.61
CA VAL A 59 -14.01 9.00 -4.07
C VAL A 59 -14.54 10.13 -3.18
N ASN A 60 -14.43 11.36 -3.67
CA ASN A 60 -14.75 12.58 -2.94
C ASN A 60 -16.27 12.82 -2.93
N TRP A 61 -16.93 12.33 -1.89
CA TRP A 61 -18.39 12.47 -1.74
C TRP A 61 -18.88 13.91 -1.82
N ARG A 62 -18.15 14.87 -1.20
CA ARG A 62 -18.53 16.29 -1.23
C ARG A 62 -18.52 16.89 -2.64
N GLN A 63 -17.62 16.45 -3.48
CA GLN A 63 -17.51 16.92 -4.86
C GLN A 63 -18.59 16.28 -5.72
N ILE A 64 -18.76 14.97 -5.62
CA ILE A 64 -19.73 14.20 -6.42
C ILE A 64 -21.17 14.57 -6.07
N ALA A 65 -21.47 14.82 -4.77
CA ALA A 65 -22.82 15.14 -4.29
C ALA A 65 -22.83 16.52 -3.63
N SER A 66 -22.44 17.57 -4.34
CA SER A 66 -22.47 18.96 -3.83
C SER A 66 -23.87 19.43 -3.44
N VAL A 67 -24.88 18.94 -4.15
CA VAL A 67 -26.32 19.12 -3.87
C VAL A 67 -26.87 17.82 -3.25
N LYS A 68 -27.88 17.94 -2.38
CA LYS A 68 -28.51 16.78 -1.74
C LYS A 68 -29.33 15.98 -2.76
N PRO A 69 -28.99 14.69 -3.01
CA PRO A 69 -29.79 13.82 -3.87
C PRO A 69 -31.20 13.60 -3.31
N ARG A 70 -32.19 13.52 -4.19
CA ARG A 70 -33.56 13.10 -3.84
C ARG A 70 -33.63 11.60 -3.59
N HIS A 71 -32.87 10.84 -4.37
CA HIS A 71 -32.76 9.37 -4.28
C HIS A 71 -31.30 8.97 -4.06
N PRO A 72 -30.76 9.08 -2.81
CA PRO A 72 -29.33 9.00 -2.52
C PRO A 72 -28.69 7.65 -2.84
N THR A 73 -29.47 6.58 -3.00
CA THR A 73 -28.99 5.26 -3.41
C THR A 73 -29.07 5.00 -4.91
N ASN A 74 -29.60 5.98 -5.68
CA ASN A 74 -29.70 5.90 -7.14
C ASN A 74 -28.55 6.68 -7.79
N PRO A 75 -27.58 6.03 -8.47
CA PRO A 75 -26.47 6.73 -9.13
C PRO A 75 -26.91 7.63 -10.29
N GLY A 76 -28.15 7.47 -10.81
CA GLY A 76 -28.74 8.31 -11.85
C GLY A 76 -29.43 9.59 -11.32
N ASP A 77 -29.38 9.85 -9.99
CA ASP A 77 -29.93 11.09 -9.44
C ASP A 77 -29.11 12.29 -9.97
N LYS A 78 -29.83 13.34 -10.43
CA LYS A 78 -29.21 14.52 -11.09
C LYS A 78 -28.30 15.34 -10.17
N ALA A 79 -28.34 15.10 -8.85
CA ALA A 79 -27.45 15.74 -7.89
C ALA A 79 -26.04 15.12 -7.83
N TYR A 80 -25.83 13.99 -8.49
CA TYR A 80 -24.52 13.37 -8.61
C TYR A 80 -23.78 13.82 -9.86
N ASP A 81 -22.58 14.36 -9.69
CA ASP A 81 -21.62 14.59 -10.76
C ASP A 81 -20.53 13.52 -10.70
N TRP A 82 -20.60 12.55 -11.60
CA TRP A 82 -19.66 11.46 -11.70
C TRP A 82 -18.54 11.70 -12.70
N SER A 83 -18.54 12.82 -13.44
CA SER A 83 -17.74 13.05 -14.63
C SER A 83 -16.25 12.72 -14.45
N SER A 84 -15.61 13.30 -13.43
CA SER A 84 -14.21 13.04 -13.14
C SER A 84 -13.95 11.63 -12.59
N THR A 85 -14.88 11.10 -11.80
CA THR A 85 -14.75 9.75 -11.23
C THR A 85 -14.95 8.68 -12.30
N ASP A 86 -15.91 8.87 -13.23
CA ASP A 86 -16.14 7.99 -14.39
C ASP A 86 -14.90 7.89 -15.28
N ALA A 87 -14.26 9.03 -15.55
CA ALA A 87 -13.06 9.06 -16.38
C ALA A 87 -11.94 8.20 -15.77
N VAL A 88 -11.63 8.39 -14.50
CA VAL A 88 -10.54 7.66 -13.83
C VAL A 88 -10.88 6.19 -13.60
N LEU A 89 -12.04 5.91 -12.98
CA LEU A 89 -12.41 4.52 -12.65
C LEU A 89 -12.68 3.70 -13.91
N GLY A 90 -13.29 4.30 -14.95
CA GLY A 90 -13.52 3.66 -16.24
C GLY A 90 -12.21 3.26 -16.91
N ALA A 91 -11.23 4.17 -16.95
CA ALA A 91 -9.92 3.91 -17.53
C ALA A 91 -9.14 2.82 -16.77
N LEU A 92 -9.09 2.89 -15.43
CA LEU A 92 -8.46 1.86 -14.60
C LEU A 92 -9.09 0.48 -14.83
N HIS A 93 -10.44 0.43 -14.93
CA HIS A 93 -11.16 -0.82 -15.20
C HIS A 93 -10.86 -1.38 -16.59
N ALA A 94 -10.82 -0.54 -17.62
CA ALA A 94 -10.46 -0.94 -18.99
C ALA A 94 -9.05 -1.53 -19.06
N HIS A 95 -8.09 -0.99 -18.26
CA HIS A 95 -6.73 -1.51 -18.10
C HIS A 95 -6.61 -2.68 -17.14
N LYS A 96 -7.73 -3.22 -16.61
CA LYS A 96 -7.76 -4.35 -15.66
C LYS A 96 -6.99 -4.08 -14.36
N ILE A 97 -6.83 -2.82 -13.99
CA ILE A 97 -6.22 -2.41 -12.73
C ILE A 97 -7.30 -2.50 -11.64
N GLN A 98 -7.01 -3.23 -10.57
CA GLN A 98 -7.89 -3.30 -9.41
C GLN A 98 -7.94 -1.94 -8.70
N VAL A 99 -9.09 -1.59 -8.14
CA VAL A 99 -9.25 -0.34 -7.42
C VAL A 99 -9.73 -0.60 -6.00
N LEU A 100 -9.00 -0.02 -5.04
CA LEU A 100 -9.45 0.20 -3.68
C LEU A 100 -10.03 1.61 -3.61
N VAL A 101 -11.35 1.73 -3.49
CA VAL A 101 -11.98 3.04 -3.33
C VAL A 101 -12.06 3.45 -1.87
N THR A 102 -11.64 4.69 -1.58
CA THR A 102 -11.81 5.31 -0.26
C THR A 102 -12.95 6.32 -0.32
N LEU A 103 -14.05 6.07 0.41
CA LEU A 103 -15.17 7.01 0.50
C LEU A 103 -14.87 8.08 1.53
N TYR A 104 -14.86 9.35 1.11
CA TYR A 104 -14.25 10.42 1.88
C TYR A 104 -14.93 11.78 1.68
N ARG A 105 -14.87 12.66 2.70
CA ARG A 105 -15.38 14.03 2.71
C ARG A 105 -16.91 14.17 2.65
N ALA A 106 -17.51 14.62 3.75
CA ALA A 106 -18.95 14.85 3.79
C ALA A 106 -19.36 16.15 3.07
N PRO A 107 -20.42 16.12 2.24
CA PRO A 107 -20.99 17.33 1.65
C PRO A 107 -21.68 18.20 2.72
N ALA A 108 -21.83 19.49 2.43
CA ALA A 108 -22.38 20.47 3.37
C ALA A 108 -23.80 20.14 3.84
N TRP A 109 -24.64 19.63 2.95
CA TRP A 109 -26.01 19.23 3.27
C TRP A 109 -26.08 18.04 4.25
N ALA A 110 -25.07 17.15 4.27
CA ALA A 110 -25.03 15.99 5.15
C ALA A 110 -24.59 16.34 6.59
N ASN A 111 -23.88 17.46 6.79
CA ASN A 111 -23.27 17.83 8.06
C ASN A 111 -23.65 19.25 8.56
N ARG A 112 -24.81 19.76 8.13
CA ARG A 112 -25.33 21.07 8.52
C ARG A 112 -24.42 22.24 8.11
N GLY A 113 -23.92 22.24 6.89
CA GLY A 113 -23.11 23.32 6.33
C GLY A 113 -21.66 23.37 6.80
N LYS A 114 -21.18 22.34 7.53
CA LYS A 114 -19.83 22.34 8.12
C LYS A 114 -18.78 21.88 7.10
N GLY A 115 -17.50 21.91 7.52
CA GLY A 115 -16.36 21.47 6.71
C GLY A 115 -16.44 20.01 6.30
N ALA A 116 -15.76 19.66 5.21
CA ALA A 116 -15.79 18.32 4.62
C ALA A 116 -15.27 17.19 5.56
N ASN A 117 -14.48 17.57 6.57
CA ASN A 117 -13.97 16.67 7.60
C ASN A 117 -14.94 16.50 8.80
N VAL A 118 -16.13 17.12 8.78
CA VAL A 118 -17.13 16.94 9.86
C VAL A 118 -18.04 15.76 9.47
N ALA A 119 -18.19 14.81 10.40
CA ALA A 119 -19.04 13.65 10.20
C ALA A 119 -20.46 14.03 9.81
N PRO A 120 -21.12 13.27 8.93
CA PRO A 120 -22.53 13.48 8.60
C PRO A 120 -23.40 13.31 9.86
N THR A 121 -24.51 14.05 9.92
CA THR A 121 -25.47 13.94 11.04
C THR A 121 -26.37 12.72 10.91
N GLY A 122 -26.71 12.34 9.67
CA GLY A 122 -27.51 11.15 9.38
C GLY A 122 -26.68 9.88 9.46
N ARG A 123 -27.22 8.87 10.14
CA ARG A 123 -26.54 7.58 10.36
C ARG A 123 -26.24 6.84 9.07
N TYR A 124 -27.11 6.93 8.07
CA TYR A 124 -27.00 6.17 6.82
C TYR A 124 -26.49 7.02 5.64
N ALA A 125 -26.26 8.31 5.83
CA ALA A 125 -25.96 9.23 4.72
C ALA A 125 -24.73 8.82 3.88
N LEU A 126 -23.68 8.31 4.51
CA LEU A 126 -22.52 7.76 3.78
C LEU A 126 -22.81 6.38 3.18
N ALA A 127 -23.60 5.57 3.86
CA ALA A 127 -24.00 4.24 3.35
C ALA A 127 -24.87 4.36 2.10
N ASP A 128 -25.80 5.30 2.06
CA ASP A 128 -26.59 5.60 0.87
C ASP A 128 -25.70 6.00 -0.32
N PHE A 129 -24.69 6.83 -0.07
CA PHE A 129 -23.71 7.18 -1.08
C PHE A 129 -22.87 5.98 -1.51
N ALA A 130 -22.45 5.11 -0.57
CA ALA A 130 -21.72 3.89 -0.87
C ALA A 130 -22.53 2.95 -1.80
N ILE A 131 -23.85 2.84 -1.57
CA ILE A 131 -24.77 2.12 -2.45
C ILE A 131 -24.76 2.72 -3.87
N ALA A 132 -24.84 4.05 -3.98
CA ALA A 132 -24.83 4.72 -5.28
C ALA A 132 -23.50 4.46 -6.04
N VAL A 133 -22.35 4.57 -5.36
CA VAL A 133 -21.04 4.23 -5.93
C VAL A 133 -20.98 2.76 -6.38
N ALA A 134 -21.42 1.83 -5.54
CA ALA A 134 -21.38 0.39 -5.84
C ALA A 134 -22.30 0.02 -7.02
N LYS A 135 -23.45 0.66 -7.13
CA LYS A 135 -24.36 0.48 -8.29
C LYS A 135 -23.80 1.10 -9.57
N ARG A 136 -23.09 2.23 -9.47
CA ARG A 136 -22.45 2.85 -10.64
C ARG A 136 -21.27 2.05 -11.16
N TYR A 137 -20.46 1.47 -10.25
CA TYR A 137 -19.26 0.70 -10.56
C TYR A 137 -19.39 -0.72 -10.02
N PRO A 138 -20.24 -1.58 -10.61
CA PRO A 138 -20.60 -2.89 -10.06
C PRO A 138 -19.44 -3.91 -10.05
N TRP A 139 -18.29 -3.55 -10.64
CA TRP A 139 -17.07 -4.34 -10.64
C TRP A 139 -16.15 -4.05 -9.44
N LEU A 140 -16.37 -2.96 -8.70
CA LEU A 140 -15.62 -2.66 -7.47
C LEU A 140 -15.87 -3.70 -6.38
N ARG A 141 -14.80 -4.09 -5.68
CA ARG A 141 -14.86 -5.08 -4.59
C ARG A 141 -14.10 -4.66 -3.34
N MET A 142 -13.26 -3.62 -3.43
CA MET A 142 -12.40 -3.18 -2.34
C MET A 142 -12.80 -1.78 -1.91
N TRP A 143 -13.16 -1.66 -0.64
CA TRP A 143 -13.74 -0.44 -0.06
C TRP A 143 -12.99 -0.06 1.19
N GLU A 144 -12.66 1.20 1.33
CA GLU A 144 -12.12 1.79 2.55
C GLU A 144 -13.04 2.93 2.99
N ILE A 145 -13.42 2.91 4.26
CA ILE A 145 -14.38 3.88 4.78
C ILE A 145 -13.66 4.98 5.54
N TRP A 146 -13.64 6.16 4.93
CA TRP A 146 -12.99 7.38 5.40
C TRP A 146 -11.45 7.34 5.31
N ASN A 147 -10.82 8.48 5.64
CA ASN A 147 -9.36 8.66 5.69
C ASN A 147 -8.95 9.25 7.03
N GLU A 148 -7.95 8.67 7.68
CA GLU A 148 -7.33 9.08 8.96
C GLU A 148 -8.31 9.59 10.03
N PRO A 149 -9.39 8.84 10.35
CA PRO A 149 -10.44 9.31 11.25
C PRO A 149 -9.96 9.50 12.69
N ASN A 150 -8.75 9.05 13.02
CA ASN A 150 -8.11 9.29 14.30
C ASN A 150 -7.55 10.72 14.43
N LEU A 151 -7.53 11.52 13.35
CA LEU A 151 -7.07 12.92 13.34
C LEU A 151 -8.23 13.88 13.09
N GLN A 152 -8.26 15.02 13.83
CA GLN A 152 -9.30 16.04 13.65
C GLN A 152 -9.24 16.78 12.31
N SER A 153 -8.07 16.77 11.65
CA SER A 153 -7.92 17.28 10.27
C SER A 153 -8.78 16.51 9.27
N PHE A 154 -9.08 15.25 9.57
CA PHE A 154 -9.82 14.36 8.66
C PHE A 154 -11.20 13.98 9.17
N LEU A 155 -11.43 13.88 10.50
CA LEU A 155 -12.75 13.60 11.07
C LEU A 155 -13.02 14.43 12.34
N LYS A 156 -14.12 15.16 12.34
CA LYS A 156 -14.65 15.90 13.52
C LYS A 156 -16.07 15.43 13.85
N PRO A 157 -16.30 15.04 15.10
CA PRO A 157 -15.29 14.70 16.09
C PRO A 157 -14.49 13.45 15.67
N ASN A 158 -13.21 13.38 16.01
CA ASN A 158 -12.36 12.20 15.79
C ASN A 158 -12.69 11.09 16.81
N SER A 159 -13.98 10.79 16.94
CA SER A 159 -14.53 9.81 17.86
C SER A 159 -14.65 8.44 17.20
N PRO A 160 -14.01 7.40 17.73
CA PRO A 160 -14.18 6.03 17.22
C PRO A 160 -15.66 5.60 17.18
N ARG A 161 -16.46 6.00 18.19
CA ARG A 161 -17.89 5.69 18.22
C ARG A 161 -18.65 6.36 17.07
N VAL A 162 -18.39 7.63 16.78
CA VAL A 162 -19.01 8.35 15.65
C VAL A 162 -18.59 7.72 14.33
N TYR A 163 -17.29 7.42 14.17
CA TYR A 163 -16.76 6.74 12.99
C TYR A 163 -17.47 5.41 12.74
N VAL A 164 -17.54 4.56 13.76
CA VAL A 164 -18.14 3.23 13.65
C VAL A 164 -19.63 3.30 13.39
N GLN A 165 -20.37 4.13 14.14
CA GLN A 165 -21.83 4.12 14.09
C GLN A 165 -22.44 4.89 12.92
N ARG A 166 -21.72 5.88 12.36
CA ARG A 166 -22.25 6.74 11.28
C ARG A 166 -21.57 6.53 9.94
N LEU A 167 -20.37 5.96 9.92
CA LEU A 167 -19.61 5.78 8.69
C LEU A 167 -19.38 4.29 8.40
N LEU A 168 -18.60 3.60 9.24
CA LEU A 168 -18.11 2.26 8.94
C LEU A 168 -19.22 1.20 8.92
N ASN A 169 -19.94 1.01 10.04
CA ASN A 169 -20.88 -0.10 10.16
C ASN A 169 -22.08 0.01 9.20
N PRO A 170 -22.71 1.19 9.00
CA PRO A 170 -23.77 1.32 8.00
C PRO A 170 -23.27 0.99 6.59
N ALA A 171 -22.10 1.54 6.17
CA ALA A 171 -21.54 1.25 4.86
C ALA A 171 -21.15 -0.23 4.71
N TYR A 172 -20.59 -0.86 5.75
CA TYR A 172 -20.28 -2.29 5.77
C TYR A 172 -21.52 -3.14 5.48
N VAL A 173 -22.62 -2.87 6.20
CA VAL A 173 -23.85 -3.64 6.07
C VAL A 173 -24.41 -3.54 4.64
N GLU A 174 -24.54 -2.31 4.14
CA GLU A 174 -25.15 -2.06 2.83
C GLU A 174 -24.28 -2.59 1.67
N LEU A 175 -22.96 -2.43 1.75
CA LEU A 175 -22.06 -2.95 0.72
C LEU A 175 -22.09 -4.48 0.66
N HIS A 176 -22.15 -5.17 1.81
CA HIS A 176 -22.29 -6.63 1.84
C HIS A 176 -23.68 -7.10 1.39
N ALA A 177 -24.75 -6.34 1.70
CA ALA A 177 -26.08 -6.65 1.20
C ALA A 177 -26.19 -6.54 -0.33
N LEU A 178 -25.43 -5.63 -0.95
CA LEU A 178 -25.37 -5.51 -2.41
C LEU A 178 -24.54 -6.64 -3.05
N ASN A 179 -23.46 -7.06 -2.41
CA ASN A 179 -22.60 -8.13 -2.89
C ASN A 179 -21.71 -8.63 -1.73
N ASP A 180 -21.83 -9.90 -1.38
CA ASP A 180 -21.08 -10.56 -0.31
C ASP A 180 -19.57 -10.72 -0.63
N ALA A 181 -19.19 -10.61 -1.91
CA ALA A 181 -17.79 -10.54 -2.35
C ALA A 181 -17.10 -9.21 -2.04
N ASN A 182 -17.84 -8.15 -1.65
CA ASN A 182 -17.25 -6.91 -1.22
C ASN A 182 -16.35 -7.12 0.00
N ARG A 183 -15.24 -6.38 0.04
CA ARG A 183 -14.30 -6.34 1.17
C ARG A 183 -14.18 -4.92 1.66
N VAL A 184 -14.60 -4.71 2.89
CA VAL A 184 -14.70 -3.37 3.50
C VAL A 184 -13.63 -3.23 4.58
N ALA A 185 -12.71 -2.32 4.35
CA ALA A 185 -11.70 -1.95 5.34
C ALA A 185 -12.17 -0.78 6.19
N GLY A 186 -11.84 -0.87 7.48
CA GLY A 186 -12.03 0.20 8.45
C GLY A 186 -10.73 0.53 9.16
N GLY A 187 -10.63 1.74 9.67
CA GLY A 187 -9.44 2.25 10.34
C GLY A 187 -8.80 3.38 9.54
N ALA A 188 -8.07 3.07 8.47
CA ALA A 188 -7.28 4.04 7.68
C ALA A 188 -6.52 5.03 8.57
N THR A 189 -5.96 4.54 9.69
CA THR A 189 -5.41 5.40 10.74
C THR A 189 -4.02 5.91 10.42
N SER A 190 -3.75 7.17 10.74
CA SER A 190 -2.41 7.77 10.78
C SER A 190 -1.51 7.02 11.76
N PRO A 191 -0.17 6.98 11.55
CA PRO A 191 0.75 6.19 12.37
C PRO A 191 0.89 6.69 13.82
N ARG A 192 0.51 7.93 14.10
CA ARG A 192 0.65 8.57 15.42
C ARG A 192 -0.50 9.52 15.72
N SER A 193 -0.62 9.93 16.97
CA SER A 193 -1.44 11.08 17.35
C SER A 193 -0.81 12.40 16.91
N THR A 194 -1.65 13.40 16.78
CA THR A 194 -1.28 14.82 16.76
C THR A 194 -1.78 15.48 18.06
N THR A 195 -1.54 16.76 18.25
CA THR A 195 -2.04 17.52 19.41
C THR A 195 -3.55 17.36 19.63
N THR A 196 -4.32 17.22 18.56
CA THR A 196 -5.78 17.11 18.57
C THR A 196 -6.28 15.75 18.06
N GLY A 197 -5.37 14.78 17.87
CA GLY A 197 -5.66 13.45 17.34
C GLY A 197 -5.55 12.36 18.40
N LEU A 198 -6.11 11.18 18.10
CA LEU A 198 -5.92 9.97 18.88
C LEU A 198 -4.81 9.12 18.26
N SER A 199 -4.06 8.40 19.10
CA SER A 199 -3.14 7.39 18.58
C SER A 199 -3.91 6.29 17.83
N PRO A 200 -3.33 5.62 16.83
CA PRO A 200 -4.00 4.53 16.13
C PRO A 200 -4.44 3.41 17.10
N VAL A 201 -3.63 3.10 18.12
CA VAL A 201 -3.99 2.10 19.14
C VAL A 201 -5.21 2.54 19.96
N THR A 202 -5.26 3.80 20.41
CA THR A 202 -6.43 4.33 21.15
C THR A 202 -7.67 4.33 20.28
N PHE A 203 -7.54 4.73 19.02
CA PHE A 203 -8.65 4.74 18.07
C PHE A 203 -9.17 3.32 17.80
N MET A 204 -8.27 2.35 17.59
CA MET A 204 -8.59 0.94 17.37
C MET A 204 -9.37 0.33 18.53
N ARG A 205 -8.92 0.57 19.78
CA ARG A 205 -9.63 0.13 20.99
C ARG A 205 -11.04 0.73 21.09
N GLY A 206 -11.16 2.01 20.72
CA GLY A 206 -12.48 2.69 20.67
C GLY A 206 -13.38 2.11 19.57
N MET A 207 -12.82 1.72 18.42
CA MET A 207 -13.56 1.01 17.37
C MET A 207 -14.08 -0.33 17.86
N LYS A 208 -13.24 -1.13 18.56
CA LYS A 208 -13.65 -2.40 19.20
C LYS A 208 -14.81 -2.17 20.18
N ALA A 209 -14.66 -1.21 21.09
CA ALA A 209 -15.69 -0.88 22.07
C ALA A 209 -17.01 -0.41 21.42
N ALA A 210 -16.95 0.18 20.21
CA ALA A 210 -18.10 0.57 19.42
C ALA A 210 -18.65 -0.55 18.49
N HIS A 211 -18.13 -1.78 18.61
CA HIS A 211 -18.50 -2.96 17.82
C HIS A 211 -18.32 -2.76 16.30
N ALA A 212 -17.12 -2.31 15.90
CA ALA A 212 -16.78 -2.11 14.50
C ALA A 212 -16.86 -3.42 13.69
N ARG A 213 -17.48 -3.33 12.51
CA ARG A 213 -17.57 -4.41 11.50
C ARG A 213 -16.61 -4.08 10.38
N LEU A 214 -15.70 -4.99 10.06
CA LEU A 214 -14.69 -4.82 9.00
C LEU A 214 -14.19 -6.19 8.51
N ASP A 215 -13.79 -6.27 7.26
CA ASP A 215 -13.11 -7.43 6.69
C ASP A 215 -11.59 -7.30 6.84
N ALA A 216 -11.09 -6.08 6.70
CA ALA A 216 -9.69 -5.74 6.90
C ALA A 216 -9.54 -4.49 7.77
N TYR A 217 -8.45 -4.42 8.52
CA TYR A 217 -8.02 -3.18 9.18
C TYR A 217 -7.06 -2.42 8.27
N SER A 218 -7.38 -1.16 7.93
CA SER A 218 -6.49 -0.32 7.14
C SER A 218 -5.69 0.64 8.01
N HIS A 219 -4.45 0.95 7.55
CA HIS A 219 -3.50 1.76 8.29
C HIS A 219 -2.48 2.42 7.36
N HIS A 220 -1.98 3.59 7.75
CA HIS A 220 -0.95 4.36 7.07
C HIS A 220 0.37 4.31 7.85
N PRO A 221 1.26 3.35 7.61
CA PRO A 221 2.45 3.13 8.44
C PRO A 221 3.62 4.03 8.05
N TYR A 222 3.38 5.34 7.83
CA TYR A 222 4.45 6.28 7.53
C TYR A 222 5.53 6.30 8.62
N PRO A 223 6.79 6.58 8.27
CA PRO A 223 7.83 6.80 9.26
C PRO A 223 7.52 8.05 10.09
N VAL A 224 7.85 8.02 11.37
CA VAL A 224 7.70 9.19 12.27
C VAL A 224 8.92 10.10 12.23
N THR A 225 10.02 9.60 11.68
CA THR A 225 11.24 10.38 11.40
C THR A 225 11.83 9.97 10.05
N PRO A 226 12.56 10.87 9.36
CA PRO A 226 13.18 10.56 8.06
C PRO A 226 14.15 9.37 8.09
N GLY A 227 14.90 9.21 9.19
CA GLY A 227 15.87 8.13 9.35
C GLY A 227 15.28 6.78 9.78
N GLU A 228 13.97 6.67 9.95
CA GLU A 228 13.31 5.43 10.30
C GLU A 228 13.25 4.50 9.09
N ARG A 229 13.81 3.29 9.23
CA ARG A 229 13.81 2.26 8.18
C ARG A 229 12.60 1.32 8.34
N PRO A 230 12.19 0.61 7.29
CA PRO A 230 11.10 -0.39 7.37
C PRO A 230 11.30 -1.46 8.43
N PHE A 231 12.53 -1.75 8.83
CA PHE A 231 12.89 -2.75 9.86
C PHE A 231 13.42 -2.17 11.17
N GLY A 232 13.46 -0.86 11.34
CA GLY A 232 14.03 -0.27 12.54
C GLY A 232 13.76 1.21 12.70
N PHE A 233 13.66 1.64 13.94
CA PHE A 233 13.54 3.03 14.30
C PHE A 233 14.88 3.78 14.15
N ALA A 234 14.81 5.05 13.78
CA ALA A 234 15.96 5.94 13.87
C ALA A 234 16.47 6.04 15.31
N LYS A 235 17.78 6.28 15.44
CA LYS A 235 18.41 6.50 16.75
C LYS A 235 17.70 7.67 17.47
N GLY A 236 17.32 7.46 18.72
CA GLY A 236 16.61 8.47 19.54
C GLY A 236 15.07 8.46 19.37
N VAL A 237 14.51 7.71 18.43
CA VAL A 237 13.06 7.52 18.34
C VAL A 237 12.63 6.46 19.34
N CYS A 238 11.58 6.74 20.08
CA CYS A 238 11.06 5.86 21.10
C CYS A 238 10.52 4.54 20.52
N ARG A 239 11.34 3.48 20.59
CA ARG A 239 10.97 2.11 20.16
C ARG A 239 9.69 1.59 20.85
N TYR A 240 9.40 2.08 22.04
CA TYR A 240 8.32 1.63 22.92
C TYR A 240 7.22 2.68 23.09
N CYS A 241 7.20 3.75 22.26
CA CYS A 241 6.14 4.75 22.33
C CYS A 241 4.79 4.06 22.21
N THR A 242 4.00 4.17 23.26
CA THR A 242 2.65 3.65 23.34
C THR A 242 1.81 4.32 22.26
N GLY A 243 1.24 3.53 21.37
CA GLY A 243 0.30 4.05 20.37
C GLY A 243 0.87 4.44 19.01
N VAL A 244 2.20 4.45 18.80
CA VAL A 244 2.80 4.63 17.47
C VAL A 244 2.86 3.31 16.72
N LEU A 245 2.39 3.30 15.48
CA LEU A 245 2.40 2.15 14.57
C LEU A 245 2.97 2.60 13.21
N THR A 246 4.10 2.02 12.82
CA THR A 246 4.81 2.30 11.57
C THR A 246 5.27 0.99 10.92
N LEU A 247 5.91 1.04 9.75
CA LEU A 247 6.54 -0.16 9.19
C LEU A 247 7.62 -0.76 10.09
N ALA A 248 8.35 0.08 10.83
CA ALA A 248 9.42 -0.37 11.73
C ALA A 248 8.92 -1.32 12.83
N ASN A 249 7.68 -1.14 13.28
CA ASN A 249 7.04 -2.01 14.27
C ASN A 249 5.79 -2.73 13.77
N LEU A 250 5.74 -3.07 12.50
CA LEU A 250 4.61 -3.74 11.84
C LEU A 250 4.09 -4.99 12.61
N PRO A 251 4.91 -5.85 13.25
CA PRO A 251 4.41 -6.93 14.10
C PRO A 251 3.55 -6.46 15.26
N LYS A 252 3.79 -5.24 15.80
CA LYS A 252 2.93 -4.65 16.83
C LYS A 252 1.55 -4.31 16.26
N LEU A 253 1.47 -3.74 15.05
CA LEU A 253 0.19 -3.52 14.37
C LEU A 253 -0.58 -4.83 14.21
N VAL A 254 0.08 -5.89 13.75
CA VAL A 254 -0.53 -7.23 13.62
C VAL A 254 -1.09 -7.71 14.97
N ALA A 255 -0.31 -7.59 16.04
CA ALA A 255 -0.71 -8.01 17.39
C ALA A 255 -1.93 -7.21 17.89
N GLU A 256 -1.92 -5.87 17.70
CA GLU A 256 -3.03 -5.00 18.11
C GLU A 256 -4.32 -5.33 17.33
N VAL A 257 -4.25 -5.50 16.01
CA VAL A 257 -5.41 -5.88 15.17
C VAL A 257 -5.96 -7.23 15.59
N ARG A 258 -5.09 -8.22 15.79
CA ARG A 258 -5.52 -9.57 16.19
C ARG A 258 -6.18 -9.58 17.59
N ARG A 259 -5.67 -8.80 18.53
CA ARG A 259 -6.25 -8.67 19.86
C ARG A 259 -7.64 -8.04 19.82
N ASP A 260 -7.85 -7.02 18.97
CA ASP A 260 -9.07 -6.22 18.99
C ASP A 260 -10.14 -6.74 18.02
N PHE A 261 -9.75 -7.34 16.90
CA PHE A 261 -10.68 -7.77 15.84
C PHE A 261 -10.52 -9.24 15.40
N GLY A 262 -9.64 -10.00 16.06
CA GLY A 262 -9.34 -11.37 15.65
C GLY A 262 -8.42 -11.43 14.42
N PRO A 263 -8.42 -12.53 13.64
CA PRO A 263 -7.47 -12.78 12.54
C PRO A 263 -7.82 -11.98 11.27
N LYS A 264 -8.16 -10.69 11.43
CA LYS A 264 -8.45 -9.83 10.29
C LYS A 264 -7.20 -9.53 9.48
N ARG A 265 -7.42 -9.32 8.17
CA ARG A 265 -6.36 -8.91 7.25
C ARG A 265 -6.01 -7.44 7.47
N ILE A 266 -4.80 -7.04 7.08
CA ILE A 266 -4.28 -5.69 7.24
C ILE A 266 -3.98 -5.12 5.84
N TRP A 267 -4.55 -3.94 5.57
CA TRP A 267 -4.30 -3.17 4.37
C TRP A 267 -3.48 -1.93 4.73
N LEU A 268 -2.28 -1.82 4.19
CA LEU A 268 -1.43 -0.65 4.37
C LEU A 268 -1.68 0.29 3.19
N THR A 269 -2.58 1.25 3.41
CA THR A 269 -3.25 1.99 2.35
C THR A 269 -2.60 3.32 2.00
N GLU A 270 -1.59 3.75 2.73
CA GLU A 270 -0.64 4.80 2.36
C GLU A 270 0.72 4.55 3.00
N TYR A 271 1.79 4.77 2.24
CA TYR A 271 3.16 4.65 2.70
C TYR A 271 4.09 5.41 1.76
N GLY A 272 5.11 6.07 2.31
CA GLY A 272 6.13 6.75 1.52
C GLY A 272 7.16 7.44 2.40
N TYR A 273 8.31 7.77 1.81
CA TYR A 273 9.36 8.59 2.41
C TYR A 273 9.52 9.88 1.64
N ALA A 274 9.37 11.01 2.32
CA ALA A 274 9.71 12.31 1.74
C ALA A 274 11.20 12.36 1.37
N THR A 275 11.53 13.03 0.26
CA THR A 275 12.90 13.08 -0.25
C THR A 275 13.55 14.46 -0.16
N ASN A 276 14.86 14.47 0.05
CA ASN A 276 15.71 15.63 -0.05
C ASN A 276 16.70 15.44 -1.23
N PRO A 277 16.70 16.33 -2.26
CA PRO A 277 15.73 17.40 -2.46
C PRO A 277 14.33 16.86 -2.75
N PRO A 278 13.23 17.70 -2.65
CA PRO A 278 13.23 19.09 -2.25
C PRO A 278 12.96 19.32 -0.75
N SER A 279 12.51 18.29 0.02
CA SER A 279 12.18 18.46 1.44
C SER A 279 13.44 18.41 2.31
N PRO A 280 13.79 19.46 3.08
CA PRO A 280 14.99 19.44 3.93
C PRO A 280 14.98 18.31 4.98
N ALA A 281 13.81 17.87 5.41
CA ALA A 281 13.64 16.76 6.37
C ALA A 281 13.52 15.41 5.69
N GLY A 282 13.65 15.33 4.37
CA GLY A 282 13.54 14.09 3.60
C GLY A 282 14.81 13.24 3.64
N VAL A 283 14.68 12.00 3.21
CA VAL A 283 15.81 11.12 2.94
C VAL A 283 16.37 11.38 1.54
N SER A 284 17.61 10.96 1.26
CA SER A 284 18.13 11.05 -0.11
C SER A 284 17.31 10.14 -1.06
N TRP A 285 17.31 10.46 -2.36
CA TRP A 285 16.66 9.62 -3.37
C TRP A 285 17.15 8.16 -3.34
N ASN A 286 18.44 7.97 -3.05
CA ASN A 286 19.01 6.62 -2.92
C ASN A 286 18.51 5.88 -1.68
N GLN A 287 18.33 6.57 -0.56
CA GLN A 287 17.74 5.99 0.66
C GLN A 287 16.25 5.67 0.45
N GLN A 288 15.49 6.57 -0.21
CA GLN A 288 14.09 6.28 -0.56
C GLN A 288 14.00 4.98 -1.36
N ALA A 289 14.84 4.83 -2.38
CA ALA A 289 14.86 3.64 -3.23
C ALA A 289 15.18 2.36 -2.45
N GLN A 290 16.12 2.43 -1.52
CA GLN A 290 16.42 1.33 -0.61
C GLN A 290 15.21 0.99 0.26
N TYR A 291 14.57 2.00 0.87
CA TYR A 291 13.45 1.81 1.78
C TYR A 291 12.18 1.31 1.08
N VAL A 292 11.97 1.69 -0.18
CA VAL A 292 10.88 1.13 -1.02
C VAL A 292 11.06 -0.38 -1.23
N ALA A 293 12.28 -0.83 -1.53
CA ALA A 293 12.56 -2.26 -1.67
C ALA A 293 12.48 -3.01 -0.32
N GLU A 294 13.04 -2.42 0.75
CA GLU A 294 12.95 -2.98 2.11
C GLU A 294 11.49 -3.07 2.61
N ALA A 295 10.65 -2.07 2.30
CA ALA A 295 9.23 -2.08 2.64
C ALA A 295 8.49 -3.24 1.95
N ALA A 296 8.80 -3.51 0.69
CA ALA A 296 8.23 -4.65 -0.01
C ALA A 296 8.56 -5.97 0.68
N TRP A 297 9.82 -6.17 1.08
CA TRP A 297 10.21 -7.35 1.85
C TRP A 297 9.58 -7.38 3.25
N ARG A 298 9.49 -6.22 3.93
CA ARG A 298 8.89 -6.12 5.25
C ARG A 298 7.46 -6.62 5.26
N VAL A 299 6.63 -6.18 4.32
CA VAL A 299 5.24 -6.61 4.25
C VAL A 299 5.10 -8.05 3.77
N ARG A 300 5.94 -8.49 2.82
CA ARG A 300 5.98 -9.87 2.34
C ARG A 300 6.33 -10.86 3.44
N SER A 301 7.22 -10.47 4.35
CA SER A 301 7.66 -11.29 5.50
C SER A 301 6.78 -11.16 6.74
N THR A 302 5.73 -10.33 6.71
CA THR A 302 4.82 -10.11 7.85
C THR A 302 3.47 -10.78 7.58
N PRO A 303 2.98 -11.67 8.49
CA PRO A 303 1.71 -12.35 8.29
C PRO A 303 0.53 -11.36 8.33
N TYR A 304 -0.59 -11.76 7.72
CA TYR A 304 -1.86 -11.03 7.68
C TYR A 304 -1.86 -9.72 6.86
N VAL A 305 -0.75 -9.29 6.28
CA VAL A 305 -0.72 -8.11 5.39
C VAL A 305 -1.08 -8.52 3.97
N ASP A 306 -2.08 -7.87 3.37
CA ASP A 306 -2.55 -8.17 2.01
C ASP A 306 -2.02 -7.21 0.96
N LEU A 307 -1.77 -5.96 1.35
CA LEU A 307 -1.34 -4.93 0.40
C LEU A 307 -0.52 -3.83 1.05
N LEU A 308 0.27 -3.16 0.20
CA LEU A 308 1.01 -1.93 0.51
C LEU A 308 0.82 -0.94 -0.65
N ILE A 309 0.32 0.25 -0.35
CA ILE A 309 0.10 1.33 -1.32
C ILE A 309 1.17 2.40 -1.15
N GLN A 310 1.97 2.60 -2.20
CA GLN A 310 2.91 3.73 -2.29
C GLN A 310 2.12 5.02 -2.50
N PHE A 311 2.38 6.00 -1.68
CA PHE A 311 1.90 7.36 -1.77
C PHE A 311 3.09 8.27 -2.07
N MET A 312 3.31 8.86 -3.20
CA MET A 312 2.62 9.10 -4.45
C MET A 312 3.42 8.52 -5.63
N LEU A 313 2.96 8.79 -6.88
CA LEU A 313 3.75 8.58 -8.10
C LEU A 313 4.68 9.75 -8.36
N GLU A 314 4.17 10.98 -8.30
CA GLU A 314 4.91 12.22 -8.54
C GLU A 314 4.88 13.14 -7.33
N ASP A 315 5.99 13.83 -7.06
CA ASP A 315 6.06 14.82 -6.00
C ASP A 315 5.14 16.00 -6.30
N GLU A 316 4.48 16.52 -5.28
CA GLU A 316 3.74 17.78 -5.42
C GLU A 316 4.69 18.96 -5.66
N SER A 317 4.37 19.81 -6.63
CA SER A 317 5.16 21.03 -6.97
C SER A 317 4.97 22.18 -5.98
N ARG A 318 3.90 22.15 -5.16
CA ARG A 318 3.60 23.20 -4.19
C ARG A 318 4.60 23.22 -3.03
N LYS A 319 4.87 24.40 -2.48
CA LYS A 319 5.69 24.58 -1.27
C LYS A 319 5.09 23.76 -0.11
N ASN A 320 5.93 23.00 0.58
CA ASN A 320 5.52 22.06 1.65
C ASN A 320 4.54 20.95 1.19
N GLY A 321 4.52 20.64 -0.11
CA GLY A 321 3.80 19.51 -0.66
C GLY A 321 4.44 18.18 -0.29
N TRP A 322 3.76 17.10 -0.63
CA TRP A 322 4.28 15.75 -0.46
C TRP A 322 5.41 15.48 -1.46
N THR A 323 6.51 14.94 -0.98
CA THR A 323 7.70 14.62 -1.80
C THR A 323 8.07 13.14 -1.68
N THR A 324 7.03 12.31 -1.55
CA THR A 324 7.14 10.85 -1.41
C THR A 324 7.05 10.12 -2.73
N GLY A 325 6.90 10.86 -3.84
CA GLY A 325 6.75 10.32 -5.18
C GLY A 325 7.91 9.45 -5.63
N LEU A 326 7.62 8.55 -6.56
CA LEU A 326 8.61 7.77 -7.31
C LEU A 326 9.27 8.60 -8.41
N MET A 327 8.64 9.73 -8.74
CA MET A 327 9.13 10.77 -9.66
C MET A 327 9.21 12.11 -8.93
N SER A 328 10.05 13.02 -9.42
CA SER A 328 10.06 14.41 -8.97
C SER A 328 8.84 15.17 -9.51
N SER A 329 8.58 16.37 -9.00
CA SER A 329 7.52 17.27 -9.50
C SER A 329 7.74 17.78 -10.94
N THR A 330 8.82 17.39 -11.58
CA THR A 330 9.14 17.67 -13.00
C THR A 330 9.14 16.40 -13.86
N GLY A 331 8.62 15.28 -13.33
CA GLY A 331 8.55 14.01 -14.03
C GLY A 331 9.87 13.22 -14.09
N LEU A 332 10.96 13.69 -13.44
CA LEU A 332 12.22 12.93 -13.40
C LEU A 332 12.05 11.67 -12.56
N LEU A 333 12.38 10.52 -13.14
CA LEU A 333 12.34 9.25 -12.44
C LEU A 333 13.37 9.24 -11.29
N LYS A 334 12.90 9.06 -10.06
CA LYS A 334 13.78 8.82 -8.93
C LYS A 334 14.27 7.36 -8.94
N PRO A 335 15.42 7.03 -8.35
CA PRO A 335 15.84 5.64 -8.21
C PRO A 335 14.80 4.73 -7.55
N ALA A 336 13.87 5.27 -6.78
CA ALA A 336 12.75 4.57 -6.17
C ALA A 336 11.76 4.00 -7.18
N PHE A 337 11.62 4.59 -8.37
CA PHE A 337 10.80 4.08 -9.47
C PHE A 337 11.25 2.67 -9.85
N ASN A 338 12.54 2.51 -10.12
CA ASN A 338 13.11 1.19 -10.43
C ASN A 338 13.02 0.22 -9.22
N SER A 339 13.26 0.71 -7.99
CA SER A 339 13.13 -0.14 -6.79
C SER A 339 11.70 -0.55 -6.48
N PHE A 340 10.70 0.23 -6.93
CA PHE A 340 9.30 -0.21 -6.86
C PHE A 340 9.04 -1.33 -7.86
N MET A 341 9.48 -1.19 -9.10
CA MET A 341 9.28 -2.17 -10.17
C MET A 341 10.04 -3.49 -9.93
N LEU A 342 11.30 -3.39 -9.49
CA LEU A 342 12.23 -4.50 -9.28
C LEU A 342 12.87 -4.44 -7.89
N PRO A 343 12.09 -4.61 -6.79
CA PRO A 343 12.66 -4.62 -5.45
C PRO A 343 13.63 -5.80 -5.28
N ILE A 344 14.80 -5.53 -4.70
CA ILE A 344 15.79 -6.53 -4.32
C ILE A 344 16.38 -6.15 -2.97
N VAL A 345 16.53 -7.12 -2.05
CA VAL A 345 17.06 -6.90 -0.70
C VAL A 345 17.89 -8.08 -0.22
N GLU A 346 18.83 -7.81 0.68
CA GLU A 346 19.43 -8.80 1.56
C GLU A 346 18.38 -9.17 2.64
N ALA A 347 17.76 -10.33 2.48
CA ALA A 347 16.68 -10.80 3.36
C ALA A 347 17.19 -11.40 4.67
N ALA A 348 18.34 -12.07 4.63
CA ALA A 348 19.00 -12.66 5.79
C ALA A 348 20.48 -12.94 5.50
N ARG A 349 21.32 -12.96 6.55
CA ARG A 349 22.73 -13.33 6.45
C ARG A 349 23.22 -14.09 7.67
N THR A 350 24.08 -15.07 7.42
CA THR A 350 24.85 -15.81 8.45
C THR A 350 26.24 -16.11 7.88
N GLY A 351 27.24 -15.40 8.37
CA GLY A 351 28.60 -15.45 7.83
C GLY A 351 28.64 -15.01 6.36
N MET A 352 29.11 -15.86 5.46
CA MET A 352 29.12 -15.62 4.01
C MET A 352 27.79 -16.03 3.32
N ARG A 353 26.95 -16.85 3.99
CA ARG A 353 25.69 -17.32 3.44
C ARG A 353 24.66 -16.18 3.50
N THR A 354 24.29 -15.66 2.36
CA THR A 354 23.37 -14.54 2.21
C THR A 354 22.12 -14.99 1.46
N THR A 355 20.95 -14.67 1.99
CA THR A 355 19.68 -14.85 1.30
C THR A 355 19.26 -13.53 0.67
N ILE A 356 19.10 -13.52 -0.65
CA ILE A 356 18.59 -12.39 -1.42
C ILE A 356 17.15 -12.69 -1.79
N TRP A 357 16.24 -11.78 -1.48
CA TRP A 357 14.87 -11.79 -1.96
C TRP A 357 14.66 -10.65 -2.95
N GLY A 358 13.79 -10.89 -3.93
CA GLY A 358 13.30 -9.84 -4.81
C GLY A 358 12.01 -10.21 -5.50
N GLN A 359 11.49 -9.28 -6.28
CA GLN A 359 10.28 -9.45 -7.06
C GLN A 359 10.40 -8.72 -8.40
N ILE A 360 9.76 -9.26 -9.42
CA ILE A 360 9.60 -8.63 -10.74
C ILE A 360 8.10 -8.32 -10.91
N ARG A 361 7.77 -7.06 -10.97
CA ARG A 361 6.37 -6.63 -11.15
C ARG A 361 6.01 -6.51 -12.63
N PRO A 362 4.71 -6.65 -12.95
CA PRO A 362 3.60 -7.03 -12.07
C PRO A 362 3.76 -8.47 -11.54
N GLY A 363 3.50 -8.65 -10.25
CA GLY A 363 3.61 -9.94 -9.54
C GLY A 363 2.38 -10.85 -9.77
N THR A 364 1.98 -11.04 -11.01
CA THR A 364 0.76 -11.79 -11.38
C THR A 364 1.06 -13.09 -12.12
N ARG A 365 2.31 -13.37 -12.44
CA ARG A 365 2.76 -14.58 -13.12
C ARG A 365 4.24 -14.87 -12.88
N GLN A 366 4.69 -16.02 -13.27
CA GLN A 366 6.12 -16.35 -13.36
C GLN A 366 6.83 -15.44 -14.36
N ARG A 367 8.08 -15.08 -14.03
CA ARG A 367 8.96 -14.21 -14.82
C ARG A 367 10.34 -14.84 -14.97
N LEU A 368 10.96 -14.64 -16.11
CA LEU A 368 12.35 -15.01 -16.31
C LEU A 368 13.28 -13.92 -15.75
N TYR A 369 14.29 -14.33 -15.00
CA TYR A 369 15.25 -13.40 -14.42
C TYR A 369 16.66 -13.97 -14.36
N GLN A 370 17.63 -13.07 -14.21
CA GLN A 370 19.02 -13.38 -13.96
C GLN A 370 19.51 -12.59 -12.74
N LEU A 371 20.01 -13.29 -11.71
CA LEU A 371 20.74 -12.64 -10.62
C LEU A 371 22.20 -12.45 -11.06
N GLN A 372 22.73 -11.23 -10.89
CA GLN A 372 24.10 -10.88 -11.26
C GLN A 372 24.87 -10.36 -10.05
N ARG A 373 26.16 -10.69 -9.98
CA ARG A 373 27.14 -10.15 -9.04
C ARG A 373 28.12 -9.25 -9.77
N LEU A 374 28.49 -8.12 -9.18
CA LEU A 374 29.56 -7.28 -9.70
C LEU A 374 30.91 -7.87 -9.34
N LEU A 375 31.70 -8.22 -10.36
CA LEU A 375 33.08 -8.67 -10.29
C LEU A 375 33.96 -7.62 -10.99
N PRO A 376 35.33 -7.71 -10.91
CA PRO A 376 36.20 -6.82 -11.67
C PRO A 376 35.96 -6.87 -13.19
N SER A 377 35.51 -8.01 -13.73
CA SER A 377 35.13 -8.21 -15.13
C SER A 377 33.72 -7.60 -15.49
N GLY A 378 33.01 -7.03 -14.54
CA GLY A 378 31.67 -6.52 -14.74
C GLY A 378 30.57 -7.36 -14.07
N TRP A 379 29.32 -7.11 -14.48
CA TRP A 379 28.15 -7.84 -13.97
C TRP A 379 28.10 -9.27 -14.52
N THR A 380 28.28 -10.24 -13.65
CA THR A 380 28.37 -11.67 -13.99
C THR A 380 27.18 -12.45 -13.42
N PRO A 381 26.54 -13.34 -14.20
CA PRO A 381 25.45 -14.20 -13.73
C PRO A 381 25.84 -15.05 -12.52
N VAL A 382 24.91 -15.26 -11.60
CA VAL A 382 25.07 -16.12 -10.43
C VAL A 382 24.10 -17.29 -10.50
N GLY A 383 24.62 -18.51 -10.54
CA GLY A 383 23.80 -19.71 -10.51
C GLY A 383 23.09 -20.04 -11.83
N GLY A 384 23.68 -19.64 -12.96
CA GLY A 384 23.18 -19.92 -14.31
C GLY A 384 22.70 -18.69 -15.05
N ALA A 385 22.43 -18.85 -16.36
CA ALA A 385 22.08 -17.74 -17.26
C ALA A 385 20.69 -17.20 -17.02
N SER A 386 19.76 -18.03 -16.51
CA SER A 386 18.38 -17.61 -16.22
C SER A 386 17.76 -18.46 -15.11
N ALA A 387 16.73 -17.92 -14.47
CA ALA A 387 15.88 -18.60 -13.51
C ALA A 387 14.45 -18.07 -13.62
N VAL A 388 13.48 -18.79 -13.02
CA VAL A 388 12.07 -18.45 -13.01
C VAL A 388 11.66 -18.05 -11.60
N THR A 389 10.88 -16.97 -11.49
CA THR A 389 10.23 -16.56 -10.23
C THR A 389 9.07 -17.50 -9.88
N ASP A 390 8.51 -17.37 -8.68
CA ASP A 390 7.20 -17.96 -8.35
C ASP A 390 6.04 -17.26 -9.09
N GLY A 391 4.81 -17.76 -8.90
CA GLY A 391 3.61 -17.20 -9.51
C GLY A 391 3.28 -15.76 -9.09
N THR A 392 3.96 -15.23 -8.06
CA THR A 392 3.85 -13.84 -7.60
C THR A 392 4.98 -12.94 -8.12
N GLY A 393 5.76 -13.41 -9.08
CA GLY A 393 6.94 -12.71 -9.58
C GLY A 393 8.09 -12.64 -8.58
N SER A 394 8.01 -13.33 -7.42
CA SER A 394 9.02 -13.30 -6.38
C SER A 394 10.08 -14.39 -6.56
N TYR A 395 11.28 -14.12 -6.10
CA TYR A 395 12.38 -15.08 -6.05
C TYR A 395 13.12 -14.98 -4.73
N THR A 396 13.72 -16.09 -4.31
CA THR A 396 14.64 -16.16 -3.19
C THR A 396 15.88 -16.94 -3.63
N ARG A 397 17.07 -16.38 -3.45
CA ARG A 397 18.35 -17.00 -3.80
C ARG A 397 19.29 -16.98 -2.62
N VAL A 398 19.91 -18.11 -2.35
CA VAL A 398 21.03 -18.20 -1.40
C VAL A 398 22.33 -18.09 -2.19
N VAL A 399 23.17 -17.13 -1.79
CA VAL A 399 24.50 -16.91 -2.37
C VAL A 399 25.56 -16.92 -1.28
N TYR A 400 26.79 -17.23 -1.63
CA TYR A 400 27.94 -17.12 -0.74
C TYR A 400 28.76 -15.90 -1.17
N ALA A 401 28.73 -14.87 -0.35
CA ALA A 401 29.34 -13.59 -0.68
C ALA A 401 29.91 -12.88 0.55
N PRO A 402 31.08 -12.24 0.44
CA PRO A 402 31.61 -11.42 1.53
C PRO A 402 30.77 -10.14 1.68
N LYS A 403 30.91 -9.51 2.84
CA LYS A 403 30.46 -8.14 3.05
C LYS A 403 31.03 -7.22 1.98
N GLY A 404 30.23 -6.27 1.49
CA GLY A 404 30.61 -5.38 0.39
C GLY A 404 30.32 -5.93 -1.01
N ALA A 405 30.02 -7.22 -1.17
CA ALA A 405 29.62 -7.75 -2.47
C ALA A 405 28.34 -7.08 -2.99
N ARG A 406 28.29 -6.82 -4.30
CA ARG A 406 27.17 -6.13 -4.93
C ARG A 406 26.40 -7.07 -5.85
N PHE A 407 25.07 -6.99 -5.77
CA PHE A 407 24.15 -7.80 -6.58
C PHE A 407 23.08 -6.95 -7.23
N ARG A 408 22.60 -7.38 -8.39
CA ARG A 408 21.39 -6.86 -9.04
C ARG A 408 20.60 -8.00 -9.67
N VAL A 409 19.33 -7.77 -9.96
CA VAL A 409 18.52 -8.65 -10.79
C VAL A 409 18.27 -7.99 -12.14
N VAL A 410 18.19 -8.81 -13.18
CA VAL A 410 17.76 -8.41 -14.52
C VAL A 410 16.49 -9.19 -14.84
N SER A 411 15.42 -8.48 -15.19
CA SER A 411 14.25 -9.08 -15.83
C SER A 411 14.58 -9.44 -17.26
N LEU A 412 14.53 -10.70 -17.61
CA LEU A 412 14.82 -11.14 -18.98
C LEU A 412 13.64 -10.91 -19.93
N ASP A 413 12.44 -10.69 -19.38
CA ASP A 413 11.26 -10.33 -20.18
C ASP A 413 11.35 -8.90 -20.74
N THR A 414 11.99 -7.97 -20.01
CA THR A 414 12.05 -6.55 -20.36
C THR A 414 13.47 -6.01 -20.58
N GLY A 415 14.51 -6.78 -20.22
CA GLY A 415 15.89 -6.31 -20.20
C GLY A 415 16.23 -5.33 -19.06
N THR A 416 15.23 -4.96 -18.22
CA THR A 416 15.40 -3.97 -17.15
C THR A 416 16.18 -4.55 -15.98
N SER A 417 17.13 -3.78 -15.44
CA SER A 417 17.92 -4.15 -14.27
C SER A 417 17.43 -3.44 -13.01
N SER A 418 17.41 -4.13 -11.88
CA SER A 418 17.20 -3.48 -10.58
C SER A 418 18.36 -2.57 -10.21
N ARG A 419 18.14 -1.72 -9.22
CA ARG A 419 19.26 -1.09 -8.52
C ARG A 419 20.12 -2.15 -7.85
N PRO A 420 21.46 -1.95 -7.81
CA PRO A 420 22.32 -2.84 -7.05
C PRO A 420 22.05 -2.72 -5.54
N ILE A 421 22.11 -3.85 -4.84
CA ILE A 421 22.28 -3.92 -3.39
C ILE A 421 23.73 -4.22 -3.03
N THR A 422 24.14 -3.78 -1.85
CA THR A 422 25.42 -4.14 -1.23
C THR A 422 25.16 -5.02 -0.02
N ILE A 423 25.88 -6.12 0.11
CA ILE A 423 25.76 -7.03 1.26
C ILE A 423 26.44 -6.41 2.49
N HIS A 424 25.76 -6.42 3.64
CA HIS A 424 26.16 -5.74 4.88
C HIS A 424 26.74 -6.62 5.98
#